data_7b6353ebd19c244eba189a617266b47f
#
_entry.id   7b6353ebd19c244eba189a617266b47f
#
_cell.length_a   1.000
_cell.length_b   1.000
_cell.length_c   1.000
_cell.angle_alpha   90.00
_cell.angle_beta   90.00
_cell.angle_gamma   90.00
#
_symmetry.space_group_name_H-M   'P 1'
#
loop_
_entity.id
_entity.type
_entity.pdbx_description
1 polymer ?
#
loop_
_entity_poly.entity_id
_entity_poly.type
_entity_poly.pdbx_seq_one_letter_code
_entity_poly.pdbx_strand_id
1 'polypeptide(L)'
;MGTAPNSGKSTLGEFLQKTLGNKLVTSKSITQIPGRFSMGDIQGKLLNLSLDLPKGKFTPIVVSIIKQITGGDSISIERKYDKLRDIHSTIRFLFASNYPVTISRSDEDDAFWARMIVIPFLYTIEKEYADTELSRKLLQEKDDIISICLRALSNVVNNHYIFSPCEAADKIKERWRYQECDSIESIPLFVEEYLEVTGEPTDMVYSRQLYEIYRNFCEESDFSPLRYHTFISWFCSNINGCSTKRRHETGKNPMAALTGIRVKQWDD
;
A
#
# COMPACT_ATOMS: atom_id res chain seq x y z
N MET A 1 -1.59 -1.81 8.50
CA MET A 1 -1.03 -1.17 9.67
C MET A 1 0.10 -1.99 10.16
N GLY A 2 1.03 -1.42 10.01
CA GLY A 2 1.92 -1.73 10.58
C GLY A 2 2.72 -2.52 11.23
N THR A 3 3.36 -2.01 11.29
CA THR A 3 4.55 -2.53 11.78
C THR A 3 5.08 -1.50 12.70
N ALA A 4 4.94 -1.85 13.93
CA ALA A 4 5.44 -1.04 15.01
C ALA A 4 6.91 -0.67 14.74
N PRO A 5 7.35 0.54 15.04
CA PRO A 5 8.78 0.87 15.03
C PRO A 5 9.51 -0.07 16.00
N ASN A 6 10.80 -0.30 15.76
CA ASN A 6 11.64 -1.17 16.62
C ASN A 6 11.06 -2.60 16.81
N SER A 7 10.53 -3.19 15.76
CA SER A 7 9.88 -4.51 15.80
C SER A 7 10.75 -5.64 15.24
N GLY A 8 12.00 -5.38 14.86
CA GLY A 8 12.92 -6.38 14.32
C GLY A 8 12.95 -6.52 12.80
N LYS A 9 12.17 -5.71 12.05
CA LYS A 9 12.17 -5.75 10.57
C LYS A 9 13.55 -5.59 9.95
N SER A 10 14.28 -4.57 10.38
CA SER A 10 15.64 -4.29 9.89
C SER A 10 16.59 -5.41 10.26
N THR A 11 16.45 -5.98 11.45
CA THR A 11 17.27 -7.12 11.90
C THR A 11 17.09 -8.34 11.00
N LEU A 12 15.84 -8.65 10.60
CA LEU A 12 15.57 -9.71 9.63
C LEU A 12 16.22 -9.41 8.29
N GLY A 13 16.08 -8.18 7.79
CA GLY A 13 16.69 -7.77 6.53
C GLY A 13 18.22 -7.87 6.53
N GLU A 14 18.85 -7.40 7.59
CA GLU A 14 20.31 -7.52 7.76
C GLU A 14 20.78 -8.98 7.84
N PHE A 15 20.05 -9.81 8.57
CA PHE A 15 20.34 -11.24 8.63
C PHE A 15 20.30 -11.88 7.25
N LEU A 16 19.26 -11.62 6.46
CA LEU A 16 19.15 -12.12 5.08
C LEU A 16 20.28 -11.61 4.19
N GLN A 17 20.62 -10.32 4.28
CA GLN A 17 21.71 -9.74 3.51
C GLN A 17 23.05 -10.38 3.84
N LYS A 18 23.36 -10.54 5.13
CA LYS A 18 24.62 -11.15 5.58
C LYS A 18 24.69 -12.64 5.24
N THR A 19 23.54 -13.34 5.27
CA THR A 19 23.44 -14.75 4.93
C THR A 19 23.64 -15.01 3.45
N LEU A 20 22.97 -14.24 2.59
CA LEU A 20 23.06 -14.38 1.13
C LEU A 20 24.35 -13.75 0.56
N GLY A 21 24.87 -12.75 1.24
CA GLY A 21 26.05 -11.99 0.81
C GLY A 21 25.73 -10.92 -0.23
N ASN A 22 26.57 -9.90 -0.28
CA ASN A 22 26.37 -8.71 -1.11
C ASN A 22 26.35 -8.98 -2.63
N LYS A 23 26.92 -10.11 -3.05
CA LYS A 23 26.89 -10.49 -4.48
C LYS A 23 25.49 -10.84 -4.95
N LEU A 24 24.66 -11.39 -4.09
CA LEU A 24 23.30 -11.86 -4.42
C LEU A 24 22.20 -10.91 -3.99
N VAL A 25 22.51 -9.88 -3.22
CA VAL A 25 21.54 -8.90 -2.71
C VAL A 25 21.80 -7.53 -3.34
N THR A 26 20.74 -6.81 -3.61
CA THR A 26 20.75 -5.39 -3.97
C THR A 26 19.77 -4.62 -3.08
N SER A 27 19.93 -3.29 -2.96
CA SER A 27 19.14 -2.45 -2.06
C SER A 27 18.54 -1.25 -2.80
N LYS A 28 17.91 -1.50 -3.95
CA LYS A 28 17.25 -0.44 -4.71
C LYS A 28 15.94 -0.03 -4.02
N SER A 29 15.80 1.26 -3.77
CA SER A 29 14.53 1.79 -3.31
C SER A 29 13.45 1.66 -4.39
N ILE A 30 12.18 1.71 -3.97
CA ILE A 30 11.04 1.61 -4.89
C ILE A 30 11.05 2.69 -5.98
N THR A 31 11.57 3.88 -5.67
CA THR A 31 11.69 5.00 -6.61
C THR A 31 12.86 4.83 -7.60
N GLN A 32 13.84 4.02 -7.25
CA GLN A 32 15.00 3.73 -8.10
C GLN A 32 14.76 2.57 -9.06
N ILE A 33 13.84 1.66 -8.74
CA ILE A 33 13.56 0.47 -9.57
C ILE A 33 13.25 0.85 -11.02
N PRO A 34 12.43 1.88 -11.34
CA PRO A 34 12.15 2.27 -12.73
C PRO A 34 13.31 2.97 -13.44
N GLY A 35 14.41 3.24 -12.76
CA GLY A 35 15.55 3.94 -13.35
C GLY A 35 16.22 3.16 -14.48
N ARG A 36 16.58 3.84 -15.56
CA ARG A 36 17.14 3.28 -16.79
C ARG A 36 18.22 2.21 -16.57
N PHE A 37 19.17 2.48 -15.65
CA PHE A 37 20.27 1.56 -15.36
C PHE A 37 20.03 0.67 -14.14
N SER A 38 18.99 0.94 -13.37
CA SER A 38 18.69 0.20 -12.14
C SER A 38 18.34 -1.26 -12.42
N MET A 39 17.70 -1.51 -13.54
CA MET A 39 17.36 -2.86 -13.99
C MET A 39 18.60 -3.68 -14.32
N GLY A 40 19.68 -3.05 -14.79
CA GLY A 40 20.97 -3.72 -15.03
C GLY A 40 21.62 -4.23 -13.72
N ASP A 41 21.39 -3.54 -12.61
CA ASP A 41 21.95 -3.91 -11.30
C ASP A 41 21.25 -5.11 -10.64
N ILE A 42 20.05 -5.47 -11.09
CA ILE A 42 19.32 -6.63 -10.57
C ILE A 42 19.73 -7.95 -11.23
N GLN A 43 20.45 -7.89 -12.34
CA GLN A 43 20.89 -9.09 -13.05
C GLN A 43 21.81 -9.95 -12.17
N GLY A 44 21.45 -11.23 -12.01
CA GLY A 44 22.19 -12.18 -11.18
C GLY A 44 21.99 -11.98 -9.68
N LYS A 45 21.05 -11.13 -9.27
CA LYS A 45 20.65 -10.96 -7.88
C LYS A 45 19.48 -11.88 -7.55
N LEU A 46 19.43 -12.33 -6.30
CA LEU A 46 18.34 -13.15 -5.77
C LEU A 46 17.34 -12.31 -4.97
N LEU A 47 17.81 -11.25 -4.33
CA LEU A 47 17.00 -10.43 -3.43
C LEU A 47 17.25 -8.94 -3.66
N ASN A 48 16.18 -8.16 -3.80
CA ASN A 48 16.20 -6.73 -3.60
C ASN A 48 15.61 -6.42 -2.22
N LEU A 49 16.42 -5.83 -1.37
CA LEU A 49 16.09 -5.53 0.01
C LEU A 49 15.98 -4.02 0.21
N SER A 50 14.76 -3.53 0.46
CA SER A 50 14.51 -2.12 0.77
C SER A 50 13.86 -2.02 2.14
N LEU A 51 14.65 -1.64 3.14
CA LEU A 51 14.27 -1.71 4.56
C LEU A 51 13.53 -0.48 5.06
N ASP A 52 13.43 0.56 4.26
CA ASP A 52 12.70 1.78 4.59
C ASP A 52 11.88 2.23 3.38
N LEU A 53 10.69 1.68 3.30
CA LEU A 53 9.76 2.07 2.25
C LEU A 53 9.09 3.39 2.67
N PRO A 54 9.23 4.47 1.87
CA PRO A 54 8.61 5.74 2.20
C PRO A 54 7.08 5.63 2.17
N LYS A 55 6.41 6.48 2.97
CA LYS A 55 4.96 6.66 2.85
C LYS A 55 4.64 7.12 1.42
N GLY A 56 3.70 6.45 0.78
CA GLY A 56 3.29 6.81 -0.58
C GLY A 56 2.75 5.63 -1.40
N LYS A 57 2.37 5.96 -2.62
CA LYS A 57 1.79 4.98 -3.55
C LYS A 57 2.87 4.43 -4.48
N PHE A 58 2.79 3.14 -4.74
CA PHE A 58 3.53 2.55 -5.86
C PHE A 58 2.97 3.11 -7.17
N THR A 59 3.84 3.65 -7.98
CA THR A 59 3.41 4.16 -9.30
C THR A 59 3.03 3.00 -10.22
N PRO A 60 2.18 3.23 -11.24
CA PRO A 60 1.83 2.21 -12.22
C PRO A 60 3.04 1.53 -12.86
N ILE A 61 4.10 2.30 -13.11
CA ILE A 61 5.36 1.78 -13.66
C ILE A 61 6.01 0.77 -12.71
N VAL A 62 6.07 1.09 -11.41
CA VAL A 62 6.63 0.18 -10.40
C VAL A 62 5.81 -1.09 -10.27
N VAL A 63 4.48 -0.96 -10.24
CA VAL A 63 3.55 -2.11 -10.20
C VAL A 63 3.76 -3.01 -11.41
N SER A 64 3.83 -2.43 -12.61
CA SER A 64 4.08 -3.17 -13.85
C SER A 64 5.42 -3.91 -13.82
N ILE A 65 6.51 -3.27 -13.40
CA ILE A 65 7.84 -3.88 -13.29
C ILE A 65 7.84 -5.03 -12.28
N ILE A 66 7.23 -4.85 -11.11
CA ILE A 66 7.14 -5.92 -10.11
C ILE A 66 6.37 -7.12 -10.67
N LYS A 67 5.26 -6.88 -11.36
CA LYS A 67 4.46 -7.95 -12.00
C LYS A 67 5.25 -8.68 -13.05
N GLN A 68 5.94 -7.97 -13.94
CA GLN A 68 6.76 -8.52 -15.01
C GLN A 68 7.88 -9.41 -14.44
N ILE A 69 8.64 -8.89 -13.48
CA ILE A 69 9.75 -9.62 -12.86
C ILE A 69 9.25 -10.86 -12.11
N THR A 70 8.20 -10.72 -11.31
CA THR A 70 7.68 -11.81 -10.48
C THR A 70 6.83 -12.81 -11.27
N GLY A 71 6.37 -12.43 -12.46
CA GLY A 71 5.70 -13.29 -13.42
C GLY A 71 6.66 -14.19 -14.21
N GLY A 72 7.97 -13.88 -14.18
CA GLY A 72 8.97 -14.61 -14.95
C GLY A 72 9.10 -14.13 -16.40
N ASP A 73 8.50 -12.98 -16.71
CA ASP A 73 8.60 -12.40 -18.05
C ASP A 73 10.03 -11.92 -18.36
N SER A 74 10.33 -11.85 -19.65
CA SER A 74 11.57 -11.24 -20.10
C SER A 74 11.54 -9.74 -19.87
N ILE A 75 12.63 -9.21 -19.32
CA ILE A 75 12.81 -7.77 -19.09
C ILE A 75 14.04 -7.27 -19.82
N SER A 76 13.88 -6.13 -20.51
CA SER A 76 15.00 -5.48 -21.16
C SER A 76 15.80 -4.68 -20.15
N ILE A 77 17.08 -4.98 -20.04
CA ILE A 77 18.01 -4.29 -19.15
C ILE A 77 19.09 -3.55 -19.96
N GLU A 78 19.50 -2.43 -19.43
CA GLU A 78 20.63 -1.66 -19.94
C GLU A 78 21.64 -1.43 -18.83
N ARG A 79 22.90 -1.66 -19.12
CA ARG A 79 24.02 -1.27 -18.26
C ARG A 79 24.79 -0.11 -18.87
N LYS A 80 25.37 0.70 -18.06
CA LYS A 80 26.22 1.79 -18.53
C LYS A 80 27.35 1.23 -19.40
N TYR A 81 27.42 1.72 -20.64
CA TYR A 81 28.38 1.27 -21.66
C TYR A 81 28.15 -0.15 -22.23
N ASP A 82 26.99 -0.77 -22.00
CA ASP A 82 26.66 -2.09 -22.56
C ASP A 82 25.43 -2.00 -23.49
N LYS A 83 25.22 -3.03 -24.29
CA LYS A 83 24.04 -3.13 -25.18
C LYS A 83 22.80 -3.54 -24.39
N LEU A 84 21.65 -3.10 -24.86
CA LEU A 84 20.35 -3.58 -24.38
C LEU A 84 20.29 -5.11 -24.48
N ARG A 85 19.85 -5.76 -23.44
CA ARG A 85 19.70 -7.22 -23.39
C ARG A 85 18.40 -7.58 -22.70
N ASP A 86 17.78 -8.65 -23.17
CA ASP A 86 16.65 -9.25 -22.50
C ASP A 86 17.11 -10.35 -21.56
N ILE A 87 16.61 -10.31 -20.33
CA ILE A 87 16.90 -11.32 -19.31
C ILE A 87 15.62 -11.80 -18.63
N HIS A 88 15.66 -13.04 -18.14
CA HIS A 88 14.70 -13.53 -17.17
C HIS A 88 15.28 -13.34 -15.78
N SER A 89 14.59 -12.58 -14.95
CA SER A 89 15.05 -12.32 -13.58
C SER A 89 14.36 -13.24 -12.60
N THR A 90 15.14 -13.78 -11.67
CA THR A 90 14.64 -14.60 -10.56
C THR A 90 14.62 -13.83 -9.24
N ILE A 91 14.91 -12.52 -9.28
CA ILE A 91 14.97 -11.68 -8.09
C ILE A 91 13.63 -11.66 -7.35
N ARG A 92 13.69 -11.63 -6.03
CA ARG A 92 12.54 -11.40 -5.17
C ARG A 92 12.70 -10.03 -4.49
N PHE A 93 11.57 -9.40 -4.20
CA PHE A 93 11.54 -8.11 -3.51
C PHE A 93 11.12 -8.32 -2.06
N LEU A 94 11.89 -7.76 -1.14
CA LEU A 94 11.53 -7.65 0.26
C LEU A 94 11.53 -6.18 0.66
N PHE A 95 10.36 -5.70 1.03
CA PHE A 95 10.16 -4.32 1.47
C PHE A 95 9.80 -4.31 2.95
N ALA A 96 10.49 -3.49 3.73
CA ALA A 96 10.05 -3.17 5.08
C ALA A 96 9.45 -1.76 5.10
N SER A 97 8.30 -1.63 5.76
CA SER A 97 7.58 -0.36 5.87
C SER A 97 6.92 -0.22 7.23
N ASN A 98 6.79 1.00 7.70
CA ASN A 98 5.92 1.37 8.81
C ASN A 98 4.53 1.82 8.31
N TYR A 99 4.35 1.89 7.01
CA TYR A 99 3.13 2.36 6.36
C TYR A 99 2.54 1.27 5.47
N PRO A 100 1.23 1.31 5.25
CA PRO A 100 0.59 0.45 4.27
C PRO A 100 1.18 0.62 2.88
N VAL A 101 1.25 -0.47 2.12
CA VAL A 101 1.52 -0.40 0.69
C VAL A 101 0.24 0.00 -0.01
N THR A 102 0.31 1.06 -0.81
CA THR A 102 -0.79 1.53 -1.63
C THR A 102 -0.39 1.52 -3.10
N ILE A 103 -1.35 1.26 -3.98
CA ILE A 103 -1.20 1.36 -5.44
C ILE A 103 -2.19 2.39 -5.98
N SER A 104 -1.92 2.91 -7.18
CA SER A 104 -2.88 3.78 -7.85
C SER A 104 -4.11 2.98 -8.26
N ARG A 105 -5.30 3.55 -8.14
CA ARG A 105 -6.58 2.88 -8.39
C ARG A 105 -6.85 2.48 -9.84
N SER A 106 -6.24 3.14 -10.81
CA SER A 106 -6.27 2.67 -12.19
C SER A 106 -5.71 1.26 -12.33
N ASP A 107 -5.02 0.82 -11.30
CA ASP A 107 -4.32 -0.44 -11.20
C ASP A 107 -4.94 -1.35 -10.12
N GLU A 108 -6.27 -1.34 -9.93
CA GLU A 108 -6.95 -2.36 -9.14
C GLU A 108 -6.56 -3.72 -9.72
N ASP A 109 -5.42 -4.20 -9.25
CA ASP A 109 -4.69 -5.26 -9.88
C ASP A 109 -4.63 -6.44 -8.94
N ASP A 110 -5.65 -7.30 -9.05
CA ASP A 110 -5.68 -8.58 -8.36
C ASP A 110 -4.37 -9.34 -8.56
N ALA A 111 -3.78 -9.20 -9.74
CA ALA A 111 -2.53 -9.86 -10.07
C ALA A 111 -1.33 -9.31 -9.27
N PHE A 112 -1.30 -8.03 -8.95
CA PHE A 112 -0.30 -7.47 -8.04
C PHE A 112 -0.49 -8.00 -6.62
N TRP A 113 -1.71 -7.92 -6.09
CA TRP A 113 -2.02 -8.39 -4.73
C TRP A 113 -1.84 -9.88 -4.55
N ALA A 114 -2.09 -10.69 -5.58
CA ALA A 114 -1.83 -12.14 -5.58
C ALA A 114 -0.33 -12.45 -5.38
N ARG A 115 0.56 -11.56 -5.81
CA ARG A 115 2.01 -11.70 -5.67
C ARG A 115 2.57 -11.17 -4.35
N MET A 116 1.76 -10.46 -3.57
CA MET A 116 2.17 -9.86 -2.31
C MET A 116 1.98 -10.84 -1.15
N ILE A 117 3.05 -11.06 -0.40
CA ILE A 117 3.02 -11.76 0.88
C ILE A 117 3.33 -10.71 1.95
N VAL A 118 2.44 -10.58 2.94
CA VAL A 118 2.63 -9.69 4.07
C VAL A 118 3.19 -10.48 5.24
N ILE A 119 4.26 -9.98 5.85
CA ILE A 119 4.83 -10.53 7.08
C ILE A 119 4.60 -9.50 8.19
N PRO A 120 3.63 -9.73 9.09
CA PRO A 120 3.28 -8.76 10.11
C PRO A 120 4.28 -8.74 11.26
N PHE A 121 4.78 -7.55 11.59
CA PHE A 121 5.56 -7.28 12.79
C PHE A 121 4.71 -6.38 13.70
N LEU A 122 3.93 -6.98 14.57
CA LEU A 122 2.85 -6.31 15.32
C LEU A 122 3.32 -5.68 16.63
N TYR A 123 4.48 -6.08 17.14
CA TYR A 123 4.94 -5.71 18.46
C TYR A 123 6.15 -4.80 18.40
N THR A 124 6.13 -3.71 19.14
CA THR A 124 7.32 -2.88 19.40
C THR A 124 8.13 -3.53 20.51
N ILE A 125 9.44 -3.61 20.31
CA ILE A 125 10.40 -4.04 21.33
C ILE A 125 10.85 -2.79 22.08
N GLU A 126 10.55 -2.72 23.36
CA GLU A 126 11.03 -1.63 24.23
C GLU A 126 12.55 -1.68 24.37
N LYS A 127 13.18 -0.52 24.52
CA LYS A 127 14.65 -0.42 24.59
C LYS A 127 15.27 -1.27 25.68
N GLU A 128 14.58 -1.46 26.76
CA GLU A 128 15.02 -2.26 27.91
C GLU A 128 15.14 -3.75 27.57
N TYR A 129 14.29 -4.24 26.66
CA TYR A 129 14.28 -5.64 26.23
C TYR A 129 14.98 -5.87 24.89
N ALA A 130 15.56 -4.82 24.32
CA ALA A 130 16.25 -4.92 23.05
C ALA A 130 17.61 -5.64 23.21
N ASP A 131 17.74 -6.78 22.55
CA ASP A 131 19.01 -7.51 22.49
C ASP A 131 19.92 -6.88 21.44
N THR A 132 20.91 -6.10 21.87
CA THR A 132 21.89 -5.47 20.97
C THR A 132 22.77 -6.46 20.24
N GLU A 133 22.90 -7.69 20.72
CA GLU A 133 23.70 -8.77 20.15
C GLU A 133 22.89 -9.70 19.23
N LEU A 134 21.58 -9.44 19.04
CA LEU A 134 20.67 -10.33 18.30
C LEU A 134 21.20 -10.63 16.90
N SER A 135 21.65 -9.64 16.14
CA SER A 135 22.20 -9.83 14.80
C SER A 135 23.39 -10.79 14.79
N ARG A 136 24.26 -10.73 15.81
CA ARG A 136 25.39 -11.64 15.95
C ARG A 136 24.94 -13.07 16.31
N LYS A 137 24.00 -13.19 17.24
CA LYS A 137 23.45 -14.48 17.64
C LYS A 137 22.78 -15.20 16.47
N LEU A 138 21.94 -14.49 15.73
CA LEU A 138 21.29 -15.05 14.54
C LEU A 138 22.31 -15.55 13.49
N LEU A 139 23.41 -14.84 13.30
CA LEU A 139 24.45 -15.28 12.38
C LEU A 139 25.23 -16.49 12.88
N GLN A 140 25.36 -16.69 14.18
CA GLN A 140 25.96 -17.88 14.75
C GLN A 140 25.07 -19.12 14.54
N GLU A 141 23.75 -18.94 14.59
CA GLU A 141 22.75 -19.99 14.38
C GLU A 141 22.30 -20.10 12.90
N LYS A 142 22.99 -19.43 11.99
CA LYS A 142 22.63 -19.30 10.57
C LYS A 142 22.33 -20.66 9.91
N ASP A 143 23.15 -21.68 10.14
CA ASP A 143 23.04 -22.98 9.49
C ASP A 143 21.80 -23.74 9.98
N ASP A 144 21.46 -23.61 11.25
CA ASP A 144 20.23 -24.17 11.83
C ASP A 144 18.99 -23.46 11.28
N ILE A 145 19.03 -22.14 11.19
CA ILE A 145 17.95 -21.33 10.59
C ILE A 145 17.74 -21.72 9.13
N ILE A 146 18.83 -21.86 8.34
CA ILE A 146 18.73 -22.33 6.95
C ILE A 146 18.11 -23.73 6.88
N SER A 147 18.49 -24.62 7.78
CA SER A 147 17.93 -25.98 7.84
C SER A 147 16.43 -25.98 8.13
N ILE A 148 15.95 -25.05 8.98
CA ILE A 148 14.53 -24.83 9.22
C ILE A 148 13.84 -24.31 7.95
N CYS A 149 14.44 -23.34 7.26
CA CYS A 149 13.92 -22.79 6.02
C CYS A 149 13.82 -23.86 4.91
N LEU A 150 14.81 -24.75 4.78
CA LEU A 150 14.79 -25.83 3.80
C LEU A 150 13.67 -26.84 4.09
N ARG A 151 13.45 -27.18 5.36
CA ARG A 151 12.30 -28.01 5.77
C ARG A 151 10.97 -27.35 5.45
N ALA A 152 10.84 -26.06 5.74
CA ALA A 152 9.64 -25.29 5.40
C ALA A 152 9.41 -25.24 3.88
N LEU A 153 10.48 -25.05 3.09
CA LEU A 153 10.42 -25.11 1.63
C LEU A 153 9.93 -26.48 1.14
N SER A 154 10.46 -27.57 1.70
CA SER A 154 10.01 -28.93 1.37
C SER A 154 8.50 -29.10 1.60
N ASN A 155 7.99 -28.56 2.71
CA ASN A 155 6.55 -28.59 3.00
C ASN A 155 5.74 -27.78 1.97
N VAL A 156 6.22 -26.60 1.56
CA VAL A 156 5.56 -25.80 0.53
C VAL A 156 5.54 -26.51 -0.82
N VAL A 157 6.66 -27.14 -1.21
CA VAL A 157 6.73 -27.91 -2.46
C VAL A 157 5.76 -29.10 -2.42
N ASN A 158 5.73 -29.86 -1.31
CA ASN A 158 4.83 -30.99 -1.13
C ASN A 158 3.36 -30.57 -1.10
N ASN A 159 3.08 -29.35 -0.70
CA ASN A 159 1.75 -28.74 -0.72
C ASN A 159 1.47 -27.92 -2.00
N HIS A 160 2.04 -28.34 -3.13
CA HIS A 160 1.82 -27.73 -4.45
C HIS A 160 2.07 -26.22 -4.48
N TYR A 161 3.08 -25.75 -3.76
CA TYR A 161 3.45 -24.32 -3.61
C TYR A 161 2.39 -23.45 -2.94
N ILE A 162 1.47 -24.06 -2.20
CA ILE A 162 0.50 -23.33 -1.38
C ILE A 162 1.13 -23.06 -0.01
N PHE A 163 1.21 -21.78 0.35
CA PHE A 163 1.69 -21.36 1.68
C PHE A 163 0.65 -21.65 2.74
N SER A 164 1.12 -21.89 3.95
CA SER A 164 0.22 -22.00 5.11
C SER A 164 -0.54 -20.69 5.32
N PRO A 165 -1.85 -20.74 5.57
CA PRO A 165 -2.66 -19.54 5.79
C PRO A 165 -2.16 -18.81 7.05
N CYS A 166 -2.15 -17.48 6.98
CA CYS A 166 -1.84 -16.61 8.10
C CYS A 166 -2.91 -15.53 8.20
N GLU A 167 -3.88 -15.74 9.08
CA GLU A 167 -5.03 -14.84 9.23
C GLU A 167 -4.62 -13.38 9.48
N ALA A 168 -3.58 -13.14 10.29
CA ALA A 168 -3.07 -11.81 10.56
C ALA A 168 -2.49 -11.13 9.30
N ALA A 169 -1.76 -11.90 8.49
CA ALA A 169 -1.20 -11.41 7.23
C ALA A 169 -2.30 -11.12 6.20
N ASP A 170 -3.28 -12.02 6.11
CA ASP A 170 -4.40 -11.90 5.16
C ASP A 170 -5.29 -10.69 5.52
N LYS A 171 -5.63 -10.49 6.79
CA LYS A 171 -6.37 -9.31 7.26
C LYS A 171 -5.64 -8.01 6.95
N ILE A 172 -4.33 -7.95 7.15
CA ILE A 172 -3.54 -6.76 6.84
C ILE A 172 -3.50 -6.53 5.33
N LYS A 173 -3.30 -7.59 4.53
CA LYS A 173 -3.27 -7.51 3.07
C LYS A 173 -4.60 -7.03 2.51
N GLU A 174 -5.71 -7.56 2.99
CA GLU A 174 -7.05 -7.10 2.62
C GLU A 174 -7.27 -5.64 3.00
N ARG A 175 -6.89 -5.26 4.20
CA ARG A 175 -6.96 -3.87 4.64
C ARG A 175 -6.16 -2.94 3.74
N TRP A 176 -4.95 -3.30 3.34
CA TRP A 176 -4.13 -2.50 2.42
C TRP A 176 -4.73 -2.44 1.00
N ARG A 177 -5.30 -3.54 0.54
CA ARG A 177 -5.98 -3.61 -0.75
C ARG A 177 -7.24 -2.73 -0.80
N TYR A 178 -8.02 -2.77 0.26
CA TYR A 178 -9.27 -2.02 0.39
C TYR A 178 -9.11 -0.75 1.22
N GLN A 179 -7.97 -0.11 1.17
CA GLN A 179 -7.64 1.11 1.94
C GLN A 179 -8.59 2.29 1.71
N GLU A 180 -9.67 2.09 0.96
CA GLU A 180 -10.86 2.93 0.97
C GLU A 180 -11.65 2.87 2.29
N CYS A 181 -11.43 1.85 3.12
CA CYS A 181 -12.13 1.75 4.40
C CYS A 181 -11.74 2.87 5.35
N ASP A 182 -10.46 3.24 5.41
CA ASP A 182 -10.04 4.40 6.23
C ASP A 182 -10.65 5.70 5.68
N SER A 183 -10.90 5.76 4.38
CA SER A 183 -11.56 6.90 3.74
C SER A 183 -13.08 6.89 3.95
N ILE A 184 -13.73 5.72 4.06
CA ILE A 184 -15.15 5.62 4.39
C ILE A 184 -15.38 6.04 5.86
N GLU A 185 -14.49 5.67 6.77
CA GLU A 185 -14.52 6.12 8.17
C GLU A 185 -14.34 7.64 8.31
N SER A 186 -13.70 8.31 7.34
CA SER A 186 -13.57 9.76 7.32
C SER A 186 -14.89 10.47 7.03
N ILE A 187 -15.85 9.85 6.31
CA ILE A 187 -17.11 10.52 5.97
C ILE A 187 -18.00 10.78 7.18
N PRO A 188 -18.23 9.83 8.11
CA PRO A 188 -18.98 10.12 9.32
C PRO A 188 -18.40 11.29 10.13
N LEU A 189 -17.06 11.34 10.27
CA LEU A 189 -16.36 12.43 10.95
C LEU A 189 -16.56 13.77 10.22
N PHE A 190 -16.40 13.74 8.90
CA PHE A 190 -16.65 14.90 8.05
C PHE A 190 -18.11 15.37 8.15
N VAL A 191 -19.07 14.45 8.16
CA VAL A 191 -20.49 14.78 8.30
C VAL A 191 -20.74 15.41 9.68
N GLU A 192 -20.20 14.82 10.73
CA GLU A 192 -20.37 15.32 12.11
C GLU A 192 -19.77 16.72 12.25
N GLU A 193 -18.62 16.98 11.68
CA GLU A 193 -17.90 18.23 11.83
C GLU A 193 -18.43 19.33 10.90
N TYR A 194 -18.64 19.03 9.62
CA TYR A 194 -18.89 20.05 8.58
C TYR A 194 -20.34 20.16 8.12
N LEU A 195 -21.19 19.17 8.39
CA LEU A 195 -22.53 19.11 7.82
C LEU A 195 -23.63 19.04 8.89
N GLU A 196 -24.74 19.64 8.54
CA GLU A 196 -26.04 19.45 9.21
C GLU A 196 -26.92 18.58 8.31
N VAL A 197 -27.38 17.44 8.85
CA VAL A 197 -28.32 16.55 8.16
C VAL A 197 -29.73 17.03 8.48
N THR A 198 -30.37 17.73 7.55
CA THR A 198 -31.69 18.32 7.74
C THR A 198 -32.82 17.41 7.27
N GLY A 199 -32.55 16.53 6.31
CA GLY A 199 -33.57 15.72 5.63
C GLY A 199 -34.50 16.52 4.72
N GLU A 200 -34.41 17.86 4.71
CA GLU A 200 -35.29 18.74 3.95
C GLU A 200 -34.87 18.83 2.48
N PRO A 201 -35.76 18.54 1.50
CA PRO A 201 -35.40 18.56 0.08
C PRO A 201 -35.01 19.95 -0.45
N THR A 202 -35.30 21.01 0.28
CA THR A 202 -34.93 22.40 -0.04
C THR A 202 -33.48 22.71 0.30
N ASP A 203 -32.95 22.02 1.29
CA ASP A 203 -31.56 22.13 1.69
C ASP A 203 -30.68 21.32 0.75
N MET A 204 -29.77 21.98 0.08
CA MET A 204 -28.94 21.33 -0.93
C MET A 204 -27.57 21.97 -1.05
N VAL A 205 -26.59 21.12 -1.32
CA VAL A 205 -25.21 21.51 -1.56
C VAL A 205 -24.75 20.96 -2.92
N TYR A 206 -24.05 21.79 -3.70
CA TYR A 206 -23.48 21.34 -4.95
C TYR A 206 -22.45 20.24 -4.70
N SER A 207 -22.63 19.12 -5.37
CA SER A 207 -21.84 17.91 -5.12
C SER A 207 -20.34 18.12 -5.32
N ARG A 208 -19.93 18.95 -6.27
CA ARG A 208 -18.51 19.28 -6.48
C ARG A 208 -17.95 20.15 -5.35
N GLN A 209 -18.69 21.16 -4.92
CA GLN A 209 -18.29 22.03 -3.81
C GLN A 209 -18.14 21.19 -2.52
N LEU A 210 -19.11 20.34 -2.22
CA LEU A 210 -19.05 19.46 -1.07
C LEU A 210 -17.83 18.52 -1.12
N TYR A 211 -17.51 18.00 -2.31
CA TYR A 211 -16.36 17.13 -2.47
C TYR A 211 -15.02 17.88 -2.31
N GLU A 212 -14.93 19.14 -2.69
CA GLU A 212 -13.75 19.99 -2.44
C GLU A 212 -13.54 20.23 -0.93
N ILE A 213 -14.61 20.55 -0.20
CA ILE A 213 -14.57 20.70 1.26
C ILE A 213 -14.11 19.39 1.92
N TYR A 214 -14.66 18.24 1.49
CA TYR A 214 -14.25 16.94 1.98
C TYR A 214 -12.77 16.61 1.68
N ARG A 215 -12.28 17.00 0.52
CA ARG A 215 -10.85 16.80 0.19
C ARG A 215 -9.94 17.58 1.11
N ASN A 216 -10.28 18.84 1.39
CA ASN A 216 -9.51 19.69 2.32
C ASN A 216 -9.53 19.10 3.74
N PHE A 217 -10.70 18.68 4.23
CA PHE A 217 -10.81 17.97 5.50
C PHE A 217 -9.93 16.72 5.55
N CYS A 218 -9.92 15.92 4.48
CA CYS A 218 -9.07 14.71 4.43
C CYS A 218 -7.58 15.08 4.44
N GLU A 219 -7.17 16.17 3.79
CA GLU A 219 -5.79 16.64 3.77
C GLU A 219 -5.34 17.13 5.15
N GLU A 220 -6.19 17.91 5.84
CA GLU A 220 -5.94 18.39 7.20
C GLU A 220 -5.92 17.28 8.26
N SER A 221 -6.76 16.27 8.08
CA SER A 221 -6.91 15.13 9.03
C SER A 221 -6.09 13.90 8.68
N ASP A 222 -5.17 13.97 7.72
CA ASP A 222 -4.30 12.87 7.21
C ASP A 222 -5.10 11.65 6.69
N PHE A 223 -6.31 11.87 6.19
CA PHE A 223 -7.10 10.87 5.49
C PHE A 223 -6.84 10.88 3.98
N SER A 224 -7.02 9.73 3.35
CA SER A 224 -7.06 9.66 1.88
C SER A 224 -8.49 9.89 1.39
N PRO A 225 -8.79 10.92 0.56
CA PRO A 225 -10.15 11.18 0.13
C PRO A 225 -10.69 10.06 -0.77
N LEU A 226 -11.96 9.70 -0.57
CA LEU A 226 -12.68 8.81 -1.46
C LEU A 226 -12.78 9.40 -2.87
N ARG A 227 -13.03 8.55 -3.86
CA ARG A 227 -13.41 9.04 -5.20
C ARG A 227 -14.73 9.80 -5.15
N TYR A 228 -14.84 10.80 -6.01
CA TYR A 228 -16.05 11.63 -6.11
C TYR A 228 -17.35 10.82 -6.20
N HIS A 229 -17.40 9.81 -7.08
CA HIS A 229 -18.63 9.00 -7.24
C HIS A 229 -18.92 8.14 -6.00
N THR A 230 -17.90 7.55 -5.38
CA THR A 230 -18.05 6.75 -4.15
C THR A 230 -18.50 7.63 -2.99
N PHE A 231 -17.90 8.83 -2.85
CA PHE A 231 -18.30 9.81 -1.85
C PHE A 231 -19.77 10.22 -2.00
N ILE A 232 -20.20 10.59 -3.20
CA ILE A 232 -21.61 10.97 -3.46
C ILE A 232 -22.58 9.81 -3.23
N SER A 233 -22.19 8.60 -3.69
CA SER A 233 -23.02 7.39 -3.50
C SER A 233 -23.20 7.05 -2.02
N TRP A 234 -22.17 7.28 -1.20
CA TRP A 234 -22.23 7.03 0.23
C TRP A 234 -23.36 7.85 0.88
N PHE A 235 -23.49 9.14 0.57
CA PHE A 235 -24.54 10.00 1.11
C PHE A 235 -25.94 9.47 0.76
N CYS A 236 -26.17 9.08 -0.48
CA CYS A 236 -27.46 8.56 -0.92
C CYS A 236 -27.81 7.21 -0.26
N SER A 237 -26.80 6.45 0.16
CA SER A 237 -26.99 5.14 0.75
C SER A 237 -27.10 5.16 2.29
N ASN A 238 -26.49 6.16 2.95
CA ASN A 238 -26.32 6.15 4.41
C ASN A 238 -27.05 7.30 5.12
N ILE A 239 -27.48 8.34 4.38
CA ILE A 239 -28.20 9.48 4.97
C ILE A 239 -29.66 9.47 4.50
N ASN A 240 -30.57 9.28 5.43
CA ASN A 240 -32.00 9.30 5.16
C ASN A 240 -32.44 10.66 4.61
N GLY A 241 -33.18 10.64 3.50
CA GLY A 241 -33.65 11.86 2.83
C GLY A 241 -32.62 12.53 1.93
N CYS A 242 -31.39 12.01 1.87
CA CYS A 242 -30.37 12.51 0.94
C CYS A 242 -30.55 11.88 -0.45
N SER A 243 -30.58 12.70 -1.48
CA SER A 243 -30.65 12.24 -2.87
C SER A 243 -29.91 13.21 -3.80
N THR A 244 -29.51 12.72 -4.97
CA THR A 244 -28.91 13.57 -5.99
C THR A 244 -29.98 14.23 -6.84
N LYS A 245 -29.92 15.55 -7.02
CA LYS A 245 -30.75 16.30 -7.95
C LYS A 245 -29.90 17.14 -8.89
N ARG A 246 -30.41 17.39 -10.11
CA ARG A 246 -29.82 18.39 -11.01
C ARG A 246 -30.50 19.73 -10.78
N ARG A 247 -29.71 20.75 -10.45
CA ARG A 247 -30.20 22.13 -10.30
C ARG A 247 -29.89 22.91 -11.55
N HIS A 248 -30.92 23.58 -12.09
CA HIS A 248 -30.79 24.54 -13.17
C HIS A 248 -30.71 25.95 -12.61
N GLU A 249 -29.62 26.62 -12.84
CA GLU A 249 -29.53 28.08 -12.67
C GLU A 249 -29.70 28.74 -14.04
N THR A 250 -30.43 29.87 -14.07
CA THR A 250 -30.68 30.62 -15.32
C THR A 250 -29.34 30.99 -15.95
N GLY A 251 -29.08 30.51 -17.16
CA GLY A 251 -27.87 30.79 -17.93
C GLY A 251 -26.66 29.91 -17.65
N LYS A 252 -26.78 28.83 -16.84
CA LYS A 252 -25.72 27.87 -16.55
C LYS A 252 -26.15 26.44 -16.86
N ASN A 253 -25.17 25.57 -17.15
CA ASN A 253 -25.43 24.15 -17.29
C ASN A 253 -25.89 23.54 -15.96
N PRO A 254 -26.80 22.55 -15.99
CA PRO A 254 -27.32 21.91 -14.79
C PRO A 254 -26.21 21.25 -14.00
N MET A 255 -26.10 21.60 -12.72
CA MET A 255 -25.11 21.02 -11.79
C MET A 255 -25.75 20.02 -10.85
N ALA A 256 -25.02 18.93 -10.55
CA ALA A 256 -25.46 17.95 -9.58
C ALA A 256 -25.36 18.52 -8.15
N ALA A 257 -26.41 18.32 -7.36
CA ALA A 257 -26.47 18.70 -5.96
C ALA A 257 -26.98 17.53 -5.12
N LEU A 258 -26.53 17.46 -3.86
CA LEU A 258 -27.09 16.59 -2.83
C LEU A 258 -28.14 17.36 -2.04
N THR A 259 -29.29 16.75 -1.80
CA THR A 259 -30.40 17.32 -0.99
C THR A 259 -30.39 16.73 0.42
N GLY A 260 -31.07 17.38 1.36
CA GLY A 260 -31.22 16.92 2.74
C GLY A 260 -30.02 17.21 3.63
N ILE A 261 -29.07 18.00 3.17
CA ILE A 261 -27.88 18.38 3.91
C ILE A 261 -27.55 19.89 3.72
N ARG A 262 -26.92 20.47 4.72
CA ARG A 262 -26.41 21.85 4.71
C ARG A 262 -24.98 21.86 5.26
N VAL A 263 -24.12 22.69 4.70
CA VAL A 263 -22.78 22.95 5.28
C VAL A 263 -22.97 23.86 6.49
N LYS A 264 -22.38 23.49 7.63
CA LYS A 264 -22.40 24.31 8.84
C LYS A 264 -21.72 25.64 8.55
N GLN A 265 -22.32 26.73 9.00
CA GLN A 265 -21.67 28.05 9.01
C GLN A 265 -20.88 28.10 10.33
N TRP A 266 -19.61 28.35 10.22
CA TRP A 266 -18.78 28.68 11.39
C TRP A 266 -18.90 30.21 11.58
N ASP A 267 -19.44 30.61 12.70
CA ASP A 267 -19.34 32.00 13.12
C ASP A 267 -17.86 32.26 13.45
N ASP A 268 -17.25 33.21 12.72
CA ASP A 268 -15.88 33.71 12.90
C ASP A 268 -15.64 34.31 14.31
#